data_57cb806b60f01a79cb489bd1d5dccbeb
#
_entry.id   57cb806b60f01a79cb489bd1d5dccbeb
#
_cell.length_a   1.000
_cell.length_b   1.000
_cell.length_c   1.000
_cell.angle_alpha   90.00
_cell.angle_beta   90.00
_cell.angle_gamma   90.00
#
_symmetry.space_group_name_H-M   'P 1'
#
loop_
_entity.id
_entity.type
_entity.pdbx_description
1 polymer ?
#
loop_
_entity_poly.entity_id
_entity_poly.type
_entity_poly.pdbx_seq_one_letter_code
_entity_poly.pdbx_strand_id
1 'polypeptide(L)'
;MEGNTKKVAIIGYGFVGKATEFFLDRFFPGTEIQIHDPAQGEEIENWKGIQYAFICVPTNLKNGKLDNSIIDNILSKLYVGVVPVIRSTIGPDQCVNYANKGCIIMPEFLREKHWKEDVDDPNIDILIGHHNHDDFVDLMSCGSKYVKPVTPCQASAIKLFRNAALAMKVALANDFKDICEAYDIKYDAIQEYLENDENLGGTHWAVPGPDGKVGFGGTCLPKDLTHASGSVSYTHLR
;
A
#
# COMPACT_ATOMS: atom_id res chain seq x y z
N MET A 1 -23.81 -26.98 -0.15
CA MET A 1 -24.06 -25.54 -0.36
C MET A 1 -23.21 -25.15 -1.55
N GLU A 2 -23.83 -24.89 -2.69
CA GLU A 2 -23.11 -24.36 -3.86
C GLU A 2 -22.58 -22.98 -3.46
N GLY A 3 -21.28 -22.91 -3.22
CA GLY A 3 -20.61 -21.66 -2.90
C GLY A 3 -20.71 -20.74 -4.12
N ASN A 4 -21.40 -19.62 -3.93
CA ASN A 4 -21.45 -18.54 -4.92
C ASN A 4 -20.01 -18.09 -5.21
N THR A 5 -19.42 -18.60 -6.31
CA THR A 5 -18.06 -18.27 -6.73
C THR A 5 -17.99 -16.74 -6.89
N LYS A 6 -17.19 -16.09 -6.07
CA LYS A 6 -17.03 -14.63 -6.16
C LYS A 6 -16.19 -14.30 -7.37
N LYS A 7 -16.64 -13.32 -8.14
CA LYS A 7 -15.91 -12.82 -9.29
C LYS A 7 -15.40 -11.42 -9.01
N VAL A 8 -14.10 -11.22 -9.19
CA VAL A 8 -13.42 -9.96 -8.92
C VAL A 8 -12.56 -9.54 -10.10
N ALA A 9 -12.28 -8.25 -10.18
CA ALA A 9 -11.30 -7.68 -11.11
C ALA A 9 -10.09 -7.15 -10.35
N ILE A 10 -8.90 -7.28 -10.95
CA ILE A 10 -7.69 -6.56 -10.54
C ILE A 10 -7.32 -5.61 -11.67
N ILE A 11 -7.32 -4.31 -11.39
CA ILE A 11 -7.00 -3.24 -12.35
C ILE A 11 -5.61 -2.71 -12.07
N GLY A 12 -4.68 -2.92 -13.01
CA GLY A 12 -3.25 -2.70 -12.83
C GLY A 12 -2.55 -3.94 -12.25
N TYR A 13 -1.66 -4.55 -13.03
CA TYR A 13 -1.04 -5.83 -12.70
C TYR A 13 0.49 -5.71 -12.47
N GLY A 14 0.87 -4.62 -11.77
CA GLY A 14 2.19 -4.44 -11.18
C GLY A 14 2.37 -5.34 -9.94
N PHE A 15 3.38 -5.03 -9.07
CA PHE A 15 3.62 -5.85 -7.87
C PHE A 15 2.42 -5.89 -6.91
N VAL A 16 1.70 -4.77 -6.75
CA VAL A 16 0.49 -4.70 -5.89
C VAL A 16 -0.64 -5.55 -6.47
N GLY A 17 -0.85 -5.51 -7.79
CA GLY A 17 -1.84 -6.36 -8.45
C GLY A 17 -1.54 -7.85 -8.28
N LYS A 18 -0.30 -8.26 -8.53
CA LYS A 18 0.19 -9.64 -8.33
C LYS A 18 0.08 -10.09 -6.86
N ALA A 19 0.39 -9.20 -5.93
CA ALA A 19 0.22 -9.48 -4.50
C ALA A 19 -1.26 -9.61 -4.11
N THR A 20 -2.15 -8.85 -4.77
CA THR A 20 -3.60 -8.95 -4.57
C THR A 20 -4.14 -10.28 -5.09
N GLU A 21 -3.72 -10.71 -6.27
CA GLU A 21 -4.07 -12.03 -6.81
C GLU A 21 -3.60 -13.15 -5.87
N PHE A 22 -2.32 -13.14 -5.51
CA PHE A 22 -1.74 -14.14 -4.60
C PHE A 22 -2.48 -14.19 -3.25
N PHE A 23 -2.85 -13.03 -2.70
CA PHE A 23 -3.65 -12.93 -1.49
C PHE A 23 -5.04 -13.57 -1.66
N LEU A 24 -5.72 -13.26 -2.77
CA LEU A 24 -7.05 -13.82 -3.05
C LEU A 24 -7.00 -15.33 -3.26
N ASP A 25 -6.04 -15.83 -4.03
CA ASP A 25 -5.85 -17.27 -4.24
C ASP A 25 -5.56 -18.01 -2.93
N ARG A 26 -4.74 -17.39 -2.06
CA ARG A 26 -4.31 -17.98 -0.80
C ARG A 26 -5.41 -18.06 0.24
N PHE A 27 -6.16 -16.98 0.42
CA PHE A 27 -7.11 -16.82 1.51
C PHE A 27 -8.59 -16.97 1.08
N PHE A 28 -8.87 -16.90 -0.21
CA PHE A 28 -10.22 -16.99 -0.78
C PHE A 28 -10.26 -17.96 -1.97
N PRO A 29 -9.91 -19.25 -1.76
CA PRO A 29 -9.84 -20.21 -2.86
C PRO A 29 -11.21 -20.36 -3.54
N GLY A 30 -11.17 -20.45 -4.88
CA GLY A 30 -12.38 -20.50 -5.71
C GLY A 30 -12.93 -19.13 -6.12
N THR A 31 -12.26 -18.03 -5.79
CA THR A 31 -12.54 -16.71 -6.37
C THR A 31 -12.15 -16.70 -7.85
N GLU A 32 -13.06 -16.28 -8.74
CA GLU A 32 -12.75 -16.04 -10.15
C GLU A 32 -12.09 -14.66 -10.27
N ILE A 33 -10.82 -14.62 -10.66
CA ILE A 33 -10.05 -13.38 -10.79
C ILE A 33 -9.91 -13.03 -12.27
N GLN A 34 -10.24 -11.80 -12.64
CA GLN A 34 -9.99 -11.23 -13.96
C GLN A 34 -9.00 -10.07 -13.87
N ILE A 35 -8.02 -10.06 -14.75
CA ILE A 35 -7.00 -9.02 -14.80
C ILE A 35 -7.38 -7.98 -15.86
N HIS A 36 -7.22 -6.70 -15.52
CA HIS A 36 -7.35 -5.57 -16.43
C HIS A 36 -6.11 -4.68 -16.35
N ASP A 37 -5.19 -4.87 -17.29
CA ASP A 37 -3.99 -4.04 -17.45
C ASP A 37 -3.69 -3.86 -18.95
N PRO A 38 -4.32 -2.87 -19.59
CA PRO A 38 -4.15 -2.65 -21.03
C PRO A 38 -2.69 -2.40 -21.45
N ALA A 39 -1.85 -1.91 -20.53
CA ALA A 39 -0.42 -1.73 -20.80
C ALA A 39 0.33 -3.07 -20.94
N GLN A 40 -0.23 -4.16 -20.40
CA GLN A 40 0.28 -5.52 -20.54
C GLN A 40 -0.55 -6.38 -21.49
N GLY A 41 -1.55 -5.79 -22.16
CA GLY A 41 -2.43 -6.47 -23.12
C GLY A 41 -3.57 -7.26 -22.45
N GLU A 42 -3.80 -7.07 -21.17
CA GLU A 42 -4.87 -7.74 -20.41
C GLU A 42 -6.10 -6.83 -20.36
N GLU A 43 -7.20 -7.24 -20.96
CA GLU A 43 -8.45 -6.49 -20.97
C GLU A 43 -9.64 -7.35 -20.55
N ILE A 44 -10.50 -6.81 -19.69
CA ILE A 44 -11.76 -7.43 -19.30
C ILE A 44 -12.83 -7.03 -20.32
N GLU A 45 -13.26 -7.99 -21.14
CA GLU A 45 -14.33 -7.77 -22.12
C GLU A 45 -15.72 -7.80 -21.47
N ASN A 46 -15.91 -8.62 -20.44
CA ASN A 46 -17.20 -8.82 -19.78
C ASN A 46 -17.12 -8.60 -18.28
N TRP A 47 -17.67 -7.48 -17.84
CA TRP A 47 -17.73 -7.06 -16.43
C TRP A 47 -18.93 -7.64 -15.65
N LYS A 48 -19.81 -8.39 -16.32
CA LYS A 48 -21.01 -8.96 -15.70
C LYS A 48 -20.64 -9.95 -14.61
N GLY A 49 -21.20 -9.75 -13.43
CA GLY A 49 -21.00 -10.62 -12.27
C GLY A 49 -19.76 -10.29 -11.43
N ILE A 50 -18.89 -9.38 -11.88
CA ILE A 50 -17.80 -8.86 -11.06
C ILE A 50 -18.41 -8.05 -9.91
N GLN A 51 -18.04 -8.40 -8.67
CA GLN A 51 -18.54 -7.74 -7.46
C GLN A 51 -17.59 -6.64 -6.98
N TYR A 52 -16.29 -6.90 -7.00
CA TYR A 52 -15.27 -5.99 -6.53
C TYR A 52 -14.19 -5.79 -7.59
N ALA A 53 -13.71 -4.55 -7.72
CA ALA A 53 -12.57 -4.21 -8.58
C ALA A 53 -11.43 -3.63 -7.72
N PHE A 54 -10.35 -4.39 -7.56
CA PHE A 54 -9.15 -3.95 -6.84
C PHE A 54 -8.31 -3.07 -7.74
N ILE A 55 -8.22 -1.78 -7.42
CA ILE A 55 -7.49 -0.77 -8.21
C ILE A 55 -6.07 -0.68 -7.67
N CYS A 56 -5.11 -1.17 -8.46
CA CYS A 56 -3.69 -1.34 -8.11
C CYS A 56 -2.77 -0.54 -9.07
N VAL A 57 -3.22 0.63 -9.49
CA VAL A 57 -2.51 1.48 -10.47
C VAL A 57 -1.52 2.43 -9.81
N PRO A 58 -0.48 2.90 -10.53
CA PRO A 58 0.45 3.87 -9.99
C PRO A 58 -0.22 5.24 -9.75
N THR A 59 0.18 5.90 -8.65
CA THR A 59 -0.17 7.28 -8.32
C THR A 59 1.12 8.08 -8.19
N ASN A 60 1.70 8.46 -9.32
CA ASN A 60 2.97 9.18 -9.36
C ASN A 60 2.80 10.63 -8.86
N LEU A 61 3.91 11.27 -8.50
CA LEU A 61 3.86 12.68 -8.14
C LEU A 61 3.68 13.56 -9.38
N LYS A 62 2.76 14.52 -9.26
CA LYS A 62 2.60 15.63 -10.20
C LYS A 62 2.49 16.92 -9.40
N ASN A 63 3.42 17.85 -9.60
CA ASN A 63 3.50 19.09 -8.84
C ASN A 63 3.54 18.89 -7.30
N GLY A 64 4.28 17.89 -6.82
CA GLY A 64 4.42 17.58 -5.40
C GLY A 64 3.22 16.88 -4.75
N LYS A 65 2.18 16.54 -5.52
CA LYS A 65 1.00 15.80 -5.05
C LYS A 65 0.85 14.49 -5.79
N LEU A 66 0.14 13.53 -5.19
CA LEU A 66 -0.23 12.27 -5.85
C LEU A 66 -1.19 12.55 -7.00
N ASP A 67 -0.87 12.06 -8.20
CA ASP A 67 -1.73 12.15 -9.37
C ASP A 67 -2.71 10.96 -9.39
N ASN A 68 -3.97 11.25 -9.11
CA ASN A 68 -5.05 10.26 -9.07
C ASN A 68 -5.80 10.15 -10.41
N SER A 69 -5.34 10.80 -11.48
CA SER A 69 -6.04 10.86 -12.76
C SER A 69 -6.35 9.47 -13.36
N ILE A 70 -5.47 8.49 -13.14
CA ILE A 70 -5.70 7.11 -13.58
C ILE A 70 -6.87 6.49 -12.80
N ILE A 71 -6.92 6.68 -11.47
CA ILE A 71 -8.03 6.20 -10.63
C ILE A 71 -9.34 6.86 -11.08
N ASP A 72 -9.35 8.19 -11.27
CA ASP A 72 -10.54 8.91 -11.70
C ASP A 72 -11.05 8.44 -13.07
N ASN A 73 -10.15 8.18 -14.01
CA ASN A 73 -10.50 7.61 -15.32
C ASN A 73 -11.11 6.20 -15.19
N ILE A 74 -10.55 5.34 -14.33
CA ILE A 74 -11.10 4.01 -14.06
C ILE A 74 -12.50 4.12 -13.47
N LEU A 75 -12.68 4.93 -12.43
CA LEU A 75 -13.96 5.10 -11.76
C LEU A 75 -15.05 5.66 -12.69
N SER A 76 -14.67 6.51 -13.64
CA SER A 76 -15.61 7.06 -14.63
C SER A 76 -16.13 6.04 -15.65
N LYS A 77 -15.40 4.92 -15.82
CA LYS A 77 -15.71 3.86 -16.80
C LYS A 77 -16.10 2.54 -16.14
N LEU A 78 -16.01 2.47 -14.82
CA LEU A 78 -16.30 1.23 -14.10
C LEU A 78 -17.75 0.81 -14.30
N TYR A 79 -17.97 -0.48 -14.51
CA TYR A 79 -19.29 -1.03 -14.73
C TYR A 79 -20.21 -0.82 -13.51
N VAL A 80 -21.45 -0.45 -13.75
CA VAL A 80 -22.43 -0.17 -12.70
C VAL A 80 -22.67 -1.42 -11.83
N GLY A 81 -22.58 -1.26 -10.52
CA GLY A 81 -22.74 -2.33 -9.54
C GLY A 81 -21.43 -3.00 -9.11
N VAL A 82 -20.30 -2.69 -9.75
CA VAL A 82 -18.97 -3.11 -9.27
C VAL A 82 -18.51 -2.16 -8.16
N VAL A 83 -18.12 -2.72 -7.01
CA VAL A 83 -17.58 -1.92 -5.89
C VAL A 83 -16.08 -1.73 -6.07
N PRO A 84 -15.58 -0.50 -6.21
CA PRO A 84 -14.14 -0.24 -6.34
C PRO A 84 -13.43 -0.35 -5.00
N VAL A 85 -12.33 -1.10 -4.96
CA VAL A 85 -11.43 -1.26 -3.81
C VAL A 85 -10.08 -0.65 -4.17
N ILE A 86 -9.79 0.54 -3.66
CA ILE A 86 -8.57 1.29 -3.97
C ILE A 86 -7.42 0.77 -3.10
N ARG A 87 -6.45 0.12 -3.73
CA ARG A 87 -5.20 -0.32 -3.11
C ARG A 87 -4.04 0.63 -3.41
N SER A 88 -4.17 1.45 -4.45
CA SER A 88 -3.23 2.51 -4.77
C SER A 88 -3.10 3.50 -3.62
N THR A 89 -1.91 4.06 -3.42
CA THR A 89 -1.70 5.13 -2.44
C THR A 89 -2.45 6.39 -2.88
N ILE A 90 -3.30 6.92 -2.01
CA ILE A 90 -4.02 8.19 -2.21
C ILE A 90 -3.83 9.09 -1.01
N GLY A 91 -4.02 10.40 -1.19
CA GLY A 91 -3.96 11.38 -0.11
C GLY A 91 -5.22 11.37 0.76
N PRO A 92 -5.12 11.73 2.06
CA PRO A 92 -6.30 11.87 2.93
C PRO A 92 -7.33 12.87 2.41
N ASP A 93 -6.89 13.87 1.65
CA ASP A 93 -7.74 14.88 1.00
C ASP A 93 -8.65 14.28 -0.08
N GLN A 94 -8.25 13.17 -0.70
CA GLN A 94 -9.02 12.49 -1.74
C GLN A 94 -9.91 11.37 -1.19
N CYS A 95 -9.59 10.84 -0.02
CA CYS A 95 -10.28 9.68 0.55
C CYS A 95 -11.77 9.90 0.76
N VAL A 96 -12.16 11.06 1.28
CA VAL A 96 -13.58 11.40 1.51
C VAL A 96 -14.34 11.41 0.19
N ASN A 97 -13.75 12.00 -0.86
CA ASN A 97 -14.37 12.05 -2.18
C ASN A 97 -14.58 10.64 -2.76
N TYR A 98 -13.58 9.76 -2.67
CA TYR A 98 -13.69 8.39 -3.17
C TYR A 98 -14.65 7.55 -2.34
N ALA A 99 -14.62 7.67 -1.01
CA ALA A 99 -15.56 6.98 -0.14
C ALA A 99 -17.01 7.40 -0.38
N ASN A 100 -17.26 8.68 -0.65
CA ASN A 100 -18.59 9.19 -1.02
C ASN A 100 -19.07 8.69 -2.40
N LYS A 101 -18.12 8.24 -3.25
CA LYS A 101 -18.43 7.56 -4.51
C LYS A 101 -18.61 6.04 -4.33
N GLY A 102 -18.64 5.53 -3.09
CA GLY A 102 -18.79 4.12 -2.78
C GLY A 102 -17.49 3.31 -2.90
N CYS A 103 -16.32 3.96 -2.92
CA CYS A 103 -15.05 3.25 -2.93
C CYS A 103 -14.66 2.78 -1.52
N ILE A 104 -14.07 1.59 -1.47
CA ILE A 104 -13.36 1.07 -0.30
C ILE A 104 -11.88 1.47 -0.41
N ILE A 105 -11.28 1.95 0.68
CA ILE A 105 -9.86 2.32 0.74
C ILE A 105 -9.11 1.21 1.48
N MET A 106 -8.32 0.42 0.75
CA MET A 106 -7.61 -0.74 1.28
C MET A 106 -6.12 -0.68 0.89
N PRO A 107 -5.33 0.22 1.52
CA PRO A 107 -3.91 0.37 1.19
C PRO A 107 -3.12 -0.91 1.48
N GLU A 108 -1.98 -1.06 0.82
CA GLU A 108 -1.05 -2.15 1.06
C GLU A 108 0.16 -1.69 1.89
N PHE A 109 0.83 -2.63 2.58
CA PHE A 109 2.02 -2.39 3.42
C PHE A 109 3.19 -3.29 3.02
N LEU A 110 3.20 -3.71 1.75
CA LEU A 110 4.12 -4.72 1.23
C LEU A 110 5.45 -4.10 0.80
N ARG A 111 6.52 -4.87 0.97
CA ARG A 111 7.84 -4.55 0.40
C ARG A 111 7.93 -5.13 -1.02
N GLU A 112 8.22 -4.29 -2.01
CA GLU A 112 8.21 -4.68 -3.43
C GLU A 112 8.98 -5.98 -3.74
N LYS A 113 10.15 -6.18 -3.10
CA LYS A 113 10.98 -7.38 -3.31
C LYS A 113 10.56 -8.59 -2.47
N HIS A 114 9.72 -8.39 -1.45
CA HIS A 114 9.33 -9.39 -0.44
C HIS A 114 7.81 -9.51 -0.28
N TRP A 115 7.07 -9.12 -1.31
CA TRP A 115 5.61 -9.02 -1.21
C TRP A 115 4.93 -10.38 -0.94
N LYS A 116 5.54 -11.50 -1.36
CA LYS A 116 4.99 -12.84 -1.09
C LYS A 116 5.08 -13.17 0.40
N GLU A 117 6.26 -12.98 0.98
CA GLU A 117 6.48 -13.17 2.41
C GLU A 117 5.59 -12.24 3.22
N ASP A 118 5.46 -10.98 2.79
CA ASP A 118 4.62 -9.99 3.46
C ASP A 118 3.12 -10.33 3.38
N VAL A 119 2.65 -10.92 2.28
CA VAL A 119 1.28 -11.40 2.16
C VAL A 119 1.01 -12.55 3.15
N ASP A 120 1.96 -13.43 3.37
CA ASP A 120 1.85 -14.53 4.33
C ASP A 120 2.14 -14.13 5.79
N ASP A 121 2.75 -12.96 6.03
CA ASP A 121 3.08 -12.48 7.39
C ASP A 121 1.79 -12.15 8.19
N PRO A 122 1.50 -12.87 9.28
CA PRO A 122 0.31 -12.64 10.09
C PRO A 122 0.33 -11.30 10.83
N ASN A 123 1.49 -10.65 10.95
CA ASN A 123 1.63 -9.36 11.65
C ASN A 123 1.33 -8.15 10.76
N ILE A 124 1.09 -8.36 9.46
CA ILE A 124 0.70 -7.28 8.57
C ILE A 124 -0.82 -7.19 8.52
N ASP A 125 -1.35 -6.15 9.15
CA ASP A 125 -2.78 -5.84 9.17
C ASP A 125 -3.32 -5.50 7.78
N ILE A 126 -4.57 -5.88 7.54
CA ILE A 126 -5.36 -5.39 6.42
C ILE A 126 -6.23 -4.25 6.92
N LEU A 127 -5.95 -3.03 6.49
CA LEU A 127 -6.80 -1.88 6.80
C LEU A 127 -7.90 -1.73 5.75
N ILE A 128 -9.15 -1.59 6.20
CA ILE A 128 -10.29 -1.37 5.32
C ILE A 128 -11.01 -0.09 5.77
N GLY A 129 -10.84 0.96 4.98
CA GLY A 129 -11.54 2.23 5.14
C GLY A 129 -12.80 2.27 4.29
N HIS A 130 -13.97 2.35 4.93
CA HIS A 130 -15.26 2.35 4.23
C HIS A 130 -16.30 3.17 4.97
N HIS A 131 -17.46 3.44 4.32
CA HIS A 131 -18.64 4.03 4.97
C HIS A 131 -19.80 3.04 5.09
N ASN A 132 -20.05 2.20 4.08
CA ASN A 132 -21.22 1.31 4.03
C ASN A 132 -20.87 -0.03 3.38
N HIS A 133 -19.74 -0.64 3.77
CA HIS A 133 -19.26 -1.92 3.20
C HIS A 133 -18.87 -2.91 4.29
N ASP A 134 -19.73 -3.06 5.32
CA ASP A 134 -19.49 -4.02 6.41
C ASP A 134 -19.43 -5.45 5.89
N ASP A 135 -20.21 -5.76 4.84
CA ASP A 135 -20.18 -7.04 4.13
C ASP A 135 -18.81 -7.37 3.51
N PHE A 136 -18.11 -6.35 3.03
CA PHE A 136 -16.74 -6.52 2.55
C PHE A 136 -15.76 -6.76 3.69
N VAL A 137 -15.91 -6.08 4.82
CA VAL A 137 -15.10 -6.31 6.03
C VAL A 137 -15.32 -7.73 6.55
N ASP A 138 -16.57 -8.17 6.65
CA ASP A 138 -16.92 -9.53 7.06
C ASP A 138 -16.33 -10.58 6.12
N LEU A 139 -16.43 -10.33 4.81
CA LEU A 139 -15.82 -11.17 3.79
C LEU A 139 -14.31 -11.30 3.99
N MET A 140 -13.60 -10.19 4.12
CA MET A 140 -12.14 -10.18 4.26
C MET A 140 -11.70 -10.80 5.59
N SER A 141 -12.53 -10.70 6.63
CA SER A 141 -12.27 -11.29 7.96
C SER A 141 -12.41 -12.82 7.98
N CYS A 142 -13.02 -13.42 6.97
CA CYS A 142 -13.07 -14.89 6.83
C CYS A 142 -11.71 -15.49 6.43
N GLY A 143 -10.77 -14.66 5.94
CA GLY A 143 -9.38 -15.04 5.73
C GLY A 143 -8.63 -15.18 7.05
N SER A 144 -7.40 -15.67 6.99
CA SER A 144 -6.55 -15.88 8.17
C SER A 144 -5.83 -14.61 8.65
N LYS A 145 -5.98 -13.48 7.97
CA LYS A 145 -5.32 -12.20 8.28
C LYS A 145 -6.15 -11.37 9.25
N TYR A 146 -5.47 -10.60 10.09
CA TYR A 146 -6.12 -9.61 10.94
C TYR A 146 -6.64 -8.44 10.10
N VAL A 147 -7.95 -8.26 10.08
CA VAL A 147 -8.63 -7.18 9.37
C VAL A 147 -9.03 -6.10 10.36
N LYS A 148 -8.66 -4.86 10.06
CA LYS A 148 -8.91 -3.71 10.91
C LYS A 148 -9.78 -2.70 10.15
N PRO A 149 -11.08 -2.62 10.44
CA PRO A 149 -11.93 -1.58 9.90
C PRO A 149 -11.53 -0.22 10.49
N VAL A 150 -11.44 0.78 9.61
CA VAL A 150 -11.08 2.16 9.95
C VAL A 150 -11.88 3.13 9.08
N THR A 151 -11.80 4.43 9.35
CA THR A 151 -12.34 5.39 8.41
C THR A 151 -11.46 5.49 7.15
N PRO A 152 -12.00 5.88 5.99
CA PRO A 152 -11.23 6.06 4.75
C PRO A 152 -10.00 6.95 4.93
N CYS A 153 -10.16 8.07 5.65
CA CYS A 153 -9.04 8.99 5.93
C CYS A 153 -7.98 8.34 6.82
N GLN A 154 -8.37 7.53 7.82
CA GLN A 154 -7.41 6.81 8.65
C GLN A 154 -6.62 5.79 7.84
N ALA A 155 -7.27 5.02 6.96
CA ALA A 155 -6.59 4.05 6.11
C ALA A 155 -5.48 4.70 5.27
N SER A 156 -5.79 5.81 4.61
CA SER A 156 -4.83 6.56 3.81
C SER A 156 -3.73 7.21 4.67
N ALA A 157 -4.10 7.89 5.74
CA ALA A 157 -3.15 8.58 6.61
C ALA A 157 -2.14 7.59 7.24
N ILE A 158 -2.61 6.43 7.71
CA ILE A 158 -1.73 5.39 8.26
C ILE A 158 -0.69 4.94 7.23
N LYS A 159 -1.11 4.71 5.97
CA LYS A 159 -0.19 4.34 4.89
C LYS A 159 0.87 5.41 4.66
N LEU A 160 0.45 6.66 4.48
CA LEU A 160 1.37 7.77 4.20
C LEU A 160 2.31 8.04 5.38
N PHE A 161 1.80 8.07 6.61
CA PHE A 161 2.61 8.35 7.79
C PHE A 161 3.60 7.22 8.08
N ARG A 162 3.19 5.95 7.90
CA ARG A 162 4.11 4.83 8.01
C ARG A 162 5.27 4.95 7.02
N ASN A 163 4.99 5.21 5.75
CA ASN A 163 6.04 5.32 4.74
C ASN A 163 6.93 6.56 4.98
N ALA A 164 6.37 7.68 5.42
CA ALA A 164 7.16 8.84 5.83
C ALA A 164 8.08 8.53 7.02
N ALA A 165 7.57 7.86 8.04
CA ALA A 165 8.37 7.44 9.19
C ALA A 165 9.50 6.48 8.80
N LEU A 166 9.24 5.52 7.90
CA LEU A 166 10.27 4.62 7.39
C LEU A 166 11.34 5.36 6.58
N ALA A 167 10.96 6.34 5.75
CA ALA A 167 11.91 7.18 5.01
C ALA A 167 12.81 7.99 5.97
N MET A 168 12.23 8.58 7.02
CA MET A 168 12.99 9.30 8.05
C MET A 168 13.95 8.36 8.80
N LYS A 169 13.53 7.12 9.09
CA LYS A 169 14.37 6.13 9.74
C LYS A 169 15.59 5.76 8.87
N VAL A 170 15.40 5.58 7.57
CA VAL A 170 16.53 5.35 6.63
C VAL A 170 17.47 6.56 6.60
N ALA A 171 16.94 7.79 6.57
CA ALA A 171 17.78 9.00 6.61
C ALA A 171 18.62 9.02 7.90
N LEU A 172 18.00 8.77 9.05
CA LEU A 172 18.67 8.73 10.35
C LEU A 172 19.77 7.62 10.41
N ALA A 173 19.51 6.45 9.82
CA ALA A 173 20.50 5.38 9.73
C ALA A 173 21.74 5.82 8.91
N ASN A 174 21.56 6.58 7.83
CA ASN A 174 22.66 7.12 7.06
C ASN A 174 23.46 8.17 7.87
N ASP A 175 22.79 9.09 8.58
CA ASP A 175 23.46 10.05 9.46
C ASP A 175 24.27 9.33 10.56
N PHE A 176 23.75 8.25 11.13
CA PHE A 176 24.47 7.44 12.14
C PHE A 176 25.70 6.77 11.52
N LYS A 177 25.60 6.27 10.28
CA LYS A 177 26.76 5.71 9.57
C LYS A 177 27.83 6.77 9.35
N ASP A 178 27.47 7.96 8.90
CA ASP A 178 28.41 9.07 8.68
C ASP A 178 29.11 9.46 10.00
N ILE A 179 28.38 9.49 11.12
CA ILE A 179 28.95 9.71 12.45
C ILE A 179 29.94 8.59 12.82
N CYS A 180 29.57 7.34 12.58
CA CYS A 180 30.44 6.20 12.86
C CYS A 180 31.75 6.30 12.06
N GLU A 181 31.68 6.64 10.78
CA GLU A 181 32.87 6.84 9.93
C GLU A 181 33.77 7.97 10.45
N ALA A 182 33.18 9.07 10.92
CA ALA A 182 33.94 10.21 11.48
C ALA A 182 34.71 9.86 12.77
N TYR A 183 34.27 8.84 13.51
CA TYR A 183 34.88 8.40 14.77
C TYR A 183 35.56 7.01 14.67
N ASP A 184 35.76 6.49 13.47
CA ASP A 184 36.33 5.16 13.21
C ASP A 184 35.59 4.02 13.94
N ILE A 185 34.26 4.12 14.00
CA ILE A 185 33.36 3.13 14.57
C ILE A 185 32.80 2.28 13.44
N LYS A 186 32.73 0.96 13.63
CA LYS A 186 32.08 0.04 12.67
C LYS A 186 30.56 0.14 12.82
N TYR A 187 29.88 0.62 11.78
CA TYR A 187 28.42 0.78 11.79
C TYR A 187 27.68 -0.54 11.96
N ASP A 188 28.20 -1.66 11.43
CA ASP A 188 27.52 -2.98 11.49
C ASP A 188 27.15 -3.40 12.91
N ALA A 189 28.02 -3.14 13.90
CA ALA A 189 27.73 -3.44 15.31
C ALA A 189 26.63 -2.53 15.88
N ILE A 190 26.57 -1.29 15.45
CA ILE A 190 25.48 -0.35 15.82
C ILE A 190 24.16 -0.78 15.15
N GLN A 191 24.20 -1.11 13.86
CA GLN A 191 23.05 -1.61 13.12
C GLN A 191 22.43 -2.82 13.80
N GLU A 192 23.25 -3.83 14.14
CA GLU A 192 22.79 -5.04 14.81
C GLU A 192 22.07 -4.73 16.12
N TYR A 193 22.59 -3.78 16.93
CA TYR A 193 21.94 -3.34 18.14
C TYR A 193 20.59 -2.68 17.85
N LEU A 194 20.54 -1.73 16.89
CA LEU A 194 19.33 -1.01 16.53
C LEU A 194 18.23 -1.94 15.96
N GLU A 195 18.62 -2.98 15.22
CA GLU A 195 17.71 -3.97 14.67
C GLU A 195 17.09 -4.88 15.75
N ASN A 196 17.80 -5.10 16.85
CA ASN A 196 17.34 -5.94 17.96
C ASN A 196 16.61 -5.15 19.06
N ASP A 197 16.60 -3.82 19.02
CA ASP A 197 15.85 -2.99 19.98
C ASP A 197 14.36 -2.94 19.58
N GLU A 198 13.51 -3.54 20.42
CA GLU A 198 12.06 -3.61 20.18
C GLU A 198 11.40 -2.23 20.09
N ASN A 199 11.95 -1.20 20.77
CA ASN A 199 11.41 0.15 20.74
C ASN A 199 11.70 0.84 19.40
N LEU A 200 12.74 0.43 18.71
CA LEU A 200 13.18 1.02 17.44
C LEU A 200 12.68 0.26 16.22
N GLY A 201 12.26 -0.99 16.38
CA GLY A 201 11.80 -1.88 15.32
C GLY A 201 12.91 -2.34 14.38
N GLY A 202 12.91 -3.61 14.02
CA GLY A 202 14.01 -4.34 13.41
C GLY A 202 14.29 -4.08 11.92
N THR A 203 13.74 -3.06 11.28
CA THR A 203 13.91 -2.86 9.84
C THR A 203 14.35 -1.44 9.49
N HIS A 204 14.92 -1.24 8.28
CA HIS A 204 15.31 0.06 7.73
C HIS A 204 16.53 0.73 8.40
N TRP A 205 17.40 -0.07 9.03
CA TRP A 205 18.67 0.39 9.62
C TRP A 205 19.89 0.10 8.74
N ALA A 206 19.74 -0.75 7.72
CA ALA A 206 20.87 -1.12 6.86
C ALA A 206 21.36 0.04 5.98
N VAL A 207 22.67 0.27 5.99
CA VAL A 207 23.37 1.24 5.11
C VAL A 207 24.63 0.57 4.55
N PRO A 208 24.74 0.35 3.22
CA PRO A 208 23.76 0.74 2.20
C PRO A 208 22.44 -0.03 2.30
N GLY A 209 21.39 0.54 1.72
CA GLY A 209 20.08 -0.10 1.65
C GLY A 209 20.07 -1.38 0.79
N PRO A 210 18.92 -2.08 0.69
CA PRO A 210 18.80 -3.33 -0.08
C PRO A 210 19.08 -3.19 -1.59
N ASP A 211 19.12 -1.97 -2.11
CA ASP A 211 19.48 -1.63 -3.48
C ASP A 211 20.99 -1.32 -3.64
N GLY A 212 21.77 -1.42 -2.56
CA GLY A 212 23.19 -1.10 -2.52
C GLY A 212 23.50 0.40 -2.51
N LYS A 213 22.52 1.28 -2.29
CA LYS A 213 22.67 2.73 -2.31
C LYS A 213 22.54 3.35 -0.91
N VAL A 214 23.09 4.53 -0.77
CA VAL A 214 22.94 5.38 0.42
C VAL A 214 21.65 6.20 0.31
N GLY A 215 20.98 6.45 1.43
CA GLY A 215 19.72 7.17 1.49
C GLY A 215 18.48 6.27 1.23
N PHE A 216 17.30 6.85 1.34
CA PHE A 216 16.07 6.16 1.01
C PHE A 216 15.73 6.32 -0.48
N GLY A 217 15.37 5.20 -1.10
CA GLY A 217 15.09 5.11 -2.53
C GLY A 217 13.80 4.33 -2.82
N GLY A 218 13.74 3.80 -4.04
CA GLY A 218 12.55 3.10 -4.53
C GLY A 218 11.45 4.05 -5.00
N THR A 219 10.32 3.47 -5.39
CA THR A 219 9.18 4.23 -5.93
C THR A 219 8.26 4.80 -4.85
N CYS A 220 8.20 4.17 -3.67
CA CYS A 220 7.19 4.47 -2.66
C CYS A 220 7.65 5.52 -1.64
N LEU A 221 8.80 5.32 -0.97
CA LEU A 221 9.21 6.18 0.15
C LEU A 221 9.40 7.64 -0.26
N PRO A 222 10.14 7.99 -1.35
CA PRO A 222 10.30 9.37 -1.78
C PRO A 222 8.97 10.03 -2.16
N LYS A 223 8.11 9.29 -2.87
CA LYS A 223 6.82 9.76 -3.33
C LYS A 223 5.88 10.09 -2.16
N ASP A 224 5.73 9.15 -1.24
CA ASP A 224 4.80 9.27 -0.12
C ASP A 224 5.29 10.32 0.90
N LEU A 225 6.60 10.41 1.15
CA LEU A 225 7.18 11.46 1.98
C LEU A 225 6.96 12.86 1.37
N THR A 226 7.19 13.02 0.05
CA THR A 226 6.97 14.29 -0.63
C THR A 226 5.51 14.72 -0.56
N HIS A 227 4.58 13.79 -0.77
CA HIS A 227 3.15 14.11 -0.65
C HIS A 227 2.77 14.47 0.79
N ALA A 228 3.23 13.70 1.77
CA ALA A 228 2.97 13.96 3.19
C ALA A 228 3.53 15.33 3.61
N SER A 229 4.75 15.67 3.19
CA SER A 229 5.40 16.93 3.50
C SER A 229 4.70 18.14 2.85
N GLY A 230 4.21 17.98 1.64
CA GLY A 230 3.45 19.03 0.93
C GLY A 230 2.04 19.27 1.51
N SER A 231 1.55 18.37 2.34
CA SER A 231 0.23 18.47 3.00
C SER A 231 0.29 19.21 4.34
N VAL A 232 1.48 19.49 4.88
CA VAL A 232 1.69 20.22 6.14
C VAL A 232 2.57 21.46 5.92
N SER A 233 2.16 22.58 6.49
CA SER A 233 3.01 23.75 6.58
C SER A 233 4.15 23.45 7.55
N TYR A 234 5.41 23.54 7.10
CA TYR A 234 6.64 23.27 7.88
C TYR A 234 6.86 24.19 9.09
N THR A 235 5.84 24.91 9.55
CA THR A 235 5.92 25.79 10.71
C THR A 235 6.12 25.09 12.05
N HIS A 236 6.10 23.75 12.09
CA HIS A 236 6.22 22.96 13.32
C HIS A 236 7.56 22.23 13.51
N LEU A 237 8.47 22.30 12.56
CA LEU A 237 9.85 21.84 12.74
C LEU A 237 10.70 23.00 13.30
N ARG A 238 10.69 23.17 14.61
CA ARG A 238 11.63 24.03 15.33
C ARG A 238 12.63 23.18 16.06
#